data_678c810dbf961f9ec1c13ccfe1e3bc0b
#
_entry.id   678c810dbf961f9ec1c13ccfe1e3bc0b
#
_cell.length_a   1.000
_cell.length_b   1.000
_cell.length_c   1.000
_cell.angle_alpha   90.00
_cell.angle_beta   90.00
_cell.angle_gamma   90.00
#
_symmetry.space_group_name_H-M   'P 1'
#
loop_
_entity.id
_entity.type
_entity.pdbx_description
1 polymer ?
#
loop_
_entity_poly.entity_id
_entity_poly.type
_entity_poly.pdbx_seq_one_letter_code
_entity_poly.pdbx_strand_id
1 'polypeptide(L)'
;MKEWAKEFYHSKDWIDTRRAYLISQHYLCERCGEPAKVVHHKRYLTKQNINNADIALNWDNLEALCQDCHNKEHHAAADTRCYKFDADGNVIPTQP
;
A
#
# COMPACT_ATOMS: atom_id res chain seq x y z
N MET A 1 -3.99 9.35 4.63
CA MET A 1 -4.88 8.22 5.02
C MET A 1 -6.31 8.69 5.05
N LYS A 2 -7.20 7.94 4.46
CA LYS A 2 -8.61 8.31 4.44
C LYS A 2 -9.27 8.02 5.78
N GLU A 3 -10.26 8.83 6.15
CA GLU A 3 -10.94 8.72 7.43
C GLU A 3 -11.49 7.32 7.68
N TRP A 4 -12.15 6.73 6.70
CA TRP A 4 -12.76 5.40 6.84
C TRP A 4 -11.71 4.28 6.95
N ALA A 5 -10.46 4.52 6.56
CA ALA A 5 -9.38 3.54 6.64
C ALA A 5 -8.56 3.67 7.92
N LYS A 6 -8.62 4.81 8.58
CA LYS A 6 -7.79 5.13 9.72
C LYS A 6 -7.93 4.13 10.86
N GLU A 7 -9.17 3.79 11.20
CA GLU A 7 -9.46 2.82 12.25
C GLU A 7 -8.88 1.45 11.93
N PHE A 8 -9.02 1.02 10.67
CA PHE A 8 -8.47 -0.25 10.23
C PHE A 8 -6.95 -0.30 10.40
N TYR A 9 -6.25 0.72 9.93
CA TYR A 9 -4.77 0.74 9.99
C TYR A 9 -4.23 0.85 11.42
N HIS A 10 -5.05 1.26 12.37
CA HIS A 10 -4.68 1.28 13.79
C HIS A 10 -5.21 0.05 14.54
N SER A 11 -5.93 -0.83 13.88
CA SER A 11 -6.48 -2.02 14.51
C SER A 11 -5.38 -3.03 14.84
N LYS A 12 -5.62 -3.80 15.91
CA LYS A 12 -4.71 -4.87 16.29
C LYS A 12 -4.59 -5.92 15.18
N ASP A 13 -5.69 -6.25 14.54
CA ASP A 13 -5.71 -7.25 13.46
C ASP A 13 -4.77 -6.86 12.33
N TRP A 14 -4.80 -5.60 11.90
CA TRP A 14 -3.89 -5.14 10.85
C TRP A 14 -2.45 -5.11 11.34
N ILE A 15 -2.20 -4.59 12.53
CA ILE A 15 -0.85 -4.49 13.08
C ILE A 15 -0.22 -5.87 13.21
N ASP A 16 -0.96 -6.84 13.75
CA ASP A 16 -0.47 -8.21 13.90
C ASP A 16 -0.24 -8.88 12.53
N THR A 17 -1.16 -8.70 11.60
CA THR A 17 -1.06 -9.26 10.25
C THR A 17 0.14 -8.69 9.52
N ARG A 18 0.31 -7.38 9.58
CA ARG A 18 1.43 -6.69 8.95
C ARG A 18 2.76 -7.18 9.49
N ARG A 19 2.87 -7.28 10.80
CA ARG A 19 4.10 -7.76 11.45
C ARG A 19 4.41 -9.20 11.05
N ALA A 20 3.43 -10.07 11.11
CA ALA A 20 3.60 -11.48 10.76
C ALA A 20 4.01 -11.62 9.29
N TYR A 21 3.42 -10.83 8.40
CA TYR A 21 3.77 -10.85 7.00
C TYR A 21 5.21 -10.38 6.77
N LEU A 22 5.63 -9.29 7.40
CA LEU A 22 7.01 -8.81 7.29
C LEU A 22 8.02 -9.85 7.78
N ILE A 23 7.71 -10.52 8.89
CA ILE A 23 8.57 -11.60 9.40
C ILE A 23 8.68 -12.71 8.36
N SER A 24 7.58 -13.11 7.75
CA SER A 24 7.57 -14.18 6.74
C SER A 24 8.42 -13.82 5.51
N GLN A 25 8.57 -12.54 5.21
CA GLN A 25 9.37 -12.04 4.10
C GLN A 25 10.77 -11.63 4.54
N HIS A 26 11.18 -11.97 5.76
CA HIS A 26 12.49 -11.64 6.34
C HIS A 26 12.77 -10.13 6.36
N TYR A 27 11.71 -9.31 6.44
CA TYR A 27 11.81 -7.85 6.38
C TYR A 27 12.48 -7.34 5.11
N LEU A 28 12.36 -8.07 4.01
CA LEU A 28 12.96 -7.69 2.74
C LEU A 28 11.89 -7.30 1.72
N CYS A 29 12.21 -6.29 0.93
CA CYS A 29 11.36 -5.86 -0.18
C CYS A 29 11.25 -7.00 -1.20
N GLU A 30 10.03 -7.32 -1.59
CA GLU A 30 9.79 -8.40 -2.53
C GLU A 30 10.22 -8.08 -3.95
N ARG A 31 10.50 -6.81 -4.25
CA ARG A 31 10.88 -6.38 -5.59
C ARG A 31 12.38 -6.15 -5.76
N CYS A 32 13.05 -5.56 -4.77
CA CYS A 32 14.44 -5.19 -4.91
C CYS A 32 15.38 -5.84 -3.88
N GLY A 33 14.83 -6.49 -2.85
CA GLY A 33 15.64 -7.15 -1.82
C GLY A 33 16.20 -6.23 -0.74
N GLU A 34 15.93 -4.93 -0.82
CA GLU A 34 16.31 -3.99 0.23
C GLU A 34 15.39 -4.15 1.45
N PRO A 35 15.77 -3.62 2.62
CA PRO A 35 14.91 -3.72 3.79
C PRO A 35 13.51 -3.15 3.52
N ALA A 36 12.48 -3.95 3.80
CA ALA A 36 11.10 -3.52 3.60
C ALA A 36 10.66 -2.59 4.73
N LYS A 37 9.88 -1.57 4.39
CA LYS A 37 9.34 -0.62 5.37
C LYS A 37 7.82 -0.53 5.29
N VAL A 38 7.23 -0.97 4.18
CA VAL A 38 5.82 -0.81 3.91
C VAL A 38 5.23 -2.16 3.52
N VAL A 39 4.05 -2.46 4.04
CA VAL A 39 3.23 -3.55 3.53
C VAL A 39 2.01 -2.91 2.89
N HIS A 40 1.86 -3.12 1.59
CA HIS A 40 0.72 -2.55 0.88
C HIS A 40 -0.20 -3.64 0.35
N HIS A 41 -1.42 -3.25 0.06
CA HIS A 41 -2.41 -4.15 -0.52
C HIS A 41 -2.31 -4.08 -2.03
N LYS A 42 -2.12 -5.22 -2.68
CA LYS A 42 -2.09 -5.27 -4.15
C LYS A 42 -3.41 -4.82 -4.72
N ARG A 43 -4.51 -5.27 -4.13
CA ARG A 43 -5.84 -4.76 -4.41
C ARG A 43 -6.14 -3.69 -3.37
N TYR A 44 -6.27 -2.45 -3.81
CA TYR A 44 -6.46 -1.32 -2.90
C TYR A 44 -7.72 -1.47 -2.05
N LEU A 45 -7.61 -1.03 -0.80
CA LEU A 45 -8.74 -1.03 0.11
C LEU A 45 -9.72 0.07 -0.25
N THR A 46 -11.01 -0.26 -0.15
CA THR A 46 -12.11 0.68 -0.34
C THR A 46 -13.05 0.59 0.85
N LYS A 47 -14.03 1.48 0.92
CA LYS A 47 -15.05 1.39 1.96
C LYS A 47 -15.82 0.07 1.90
N GLN A 48 -15.97 -0.48 0.71
CA GLN A 48 -16.72 -1.71 0.51
C GLN A 48 -15.95 -2.95 0.92
N ASN A 49 -14.61 -2.96 0.78
CA ASN A 49 -13.82 -4.15 1.03
C ASN A 49 -12.95 -4.09 2.28
N ILE A 50 -12.88 -2.95 2.97
CA ILE A 50 -11.99 -2.80 4.10
C ILE A 50 -12.36 -3.70 5.27
N ASN A 51 -13.62 -4.09 5.40
CA ASN A 51 -14.08 -5.00 6.44
C ASN A 51 -14.07 -6.47 5.99
N ASN A 52 -13.64 -6.73 4.78
CA ASN A 52 -13.52 -8.09 4.26
C ASN A 52 -12.12 -8.61 4.56
N ALA A 53 -12.00 -9.52 5.53
CA ALA A 53 -10.70 -10.07 5.93
C ALA A 53 -10.00 -10.80 4.78
N ASP A 54 -10.76 -11.39 3.85
CA ASP A 54 -10.18 -12.08 2.70
C ASP A 54 -9.46 -11.12 1.74
N ILE A 55 -9.71 -9.84 1.87
CA ILE A 55 -9.04 -8.80 1.08
C ILE A 55 -8.08 -8.00 1.96
N ALA A 56 -8.56 -7.53 3.10
CA ALA A 56 -7.79 -6.60 3.95
C ALA A 56 -6.70 -7.29 4.75
N LEU A 57 -6.87 -8.56 5.12
CA LEU A 57 -5.92 -9.31 5.96
C LEU A 57 -5.36 -10.55 5.27
N ASN A 58 -5.65 -10.76 3.99
CA ASN A 58 -5.15 -11.92 3.25
C ASN A 58 -3.72 -11.66 2.77
N TRP A 59 -2.81 -12.54 3.15
CA TRP A 59 -1.40 -12.44 2.75
C TRP A 59 -1.21 -12.45 1.23
N ASP A 60 -2.08 -13.16 0.50
CA ASP A 60 -2.01 -13.19 -0.96
C ASP A 60 -2.25 -11.81 -1.59
N ASN A 61 -2.87 -10.91 -0.84
CA ASN A 61 -3.12 -9.54 -1.28
C ASN A 61 -2.10 -8.55 -0.72
N LEU A 62 -1.09 -9.02 0.00
CA LEU A 62 -0.09 -8.16 0.61
C LEU A 62 1.23 -8.24 -0.14
N GLU A 63 1.98 -7.16 -0.08
CA GLU A 63 3.33 -7.10 -0.63
C GLU A 63 4.20 -6.22 0.26
N ALA A 64 5.38 -6.73 0.64
CA ALA A 64 6.34 -5.97 1.42
C ALA A 64 7.26 -5.20 0.49
N LEU A 65 7.36 -3.90 0.67
CA LEU A 65 8.15 -3.02 -0.20
C LEU A 65 9.03 -2.10 0.64
N CYS A 66 10.18 -1.76 0.09
CA CYS A 66 10.94 -0.63 0.61
C CYS A 66 10.23 0.67 0.21
N GLN A 67 10.62 1.79 0.82
CA GLN A 67 9.96 3.06 0.53
C GLN A 67 10.07 3.43 -0.95
N ASP A 68 11.22 3.17 -1.57
CA ASP A 68 11.44 3.50 -2.97
C ASP A 68 10.53 2.70 -3.91
N CYS A 69 10.42 1.40 -3.69
CA CYS A 69 9.54 0.57 -4.51
C CYS A 69 8.08 0.92 -4.31
N HIS A 70 7.69 1.24 -3.09
CA HIS A 70 6.33 1.70 -2.78
C HIS A 70 6.02 3.00 -3.52
N ASN A 71 6.96 3.94 -3.50
CA ASN A 71 6.78 5.20 -4.22
C ASN A 71 6.69 4.98 -5.73
N LYS A 72 7.52 4.10 -6.27
CA LYS A 72 7.48 3.76 -7.70
C LYS A 72 6.14 3.16 -8.11
N GLU A 73 5.56 2.33 -7.26
CA GLU A 73 4.25 1.74 -7.54
C GLU A 73 3.20 2.81 -7.74
N HIS A 74 3.16 3.81 -6.86
CA HIS A 74 2.21 4.91 -6.97
C HIS A 74 2.53 5.82 -8.15
N HIS A 75 3.81 6.11 -8.38
CA HIS A 75 4.23 6.99 -9.48
C HIS A 75 4.02 6.35 -10.83
N ALA A 76 4.29 5.05 -10.96
CA ALA A 76 4.07 4.35 -12.22
C ALA A 76 2.60 4.41 -12.64
N ALA A 77 1.68 4.27 -11.70
CA ALA A 77 0.26 4.40 -11.98
C ALA A 77 -0.09 5.82 -12.43
N ALA A 78 0.54 6.83 -11.82
CA ALA A 78 0.33 8.22 -12.20
C ALA A 78 0.92 8.52 -13.58
N ASP A 79 2.14 8.03 -13.84
CA ASP A 79 2.84 8.27 -15.10
C ASP A 79 2.07 7.73 -16.30
N THR A 80 1.51 6.54 -16.17
CA THR A 80 0.75 5.94 -17.27
C THR A 80 -0.49 6.73 -17.62
N ARG A 81 -0.92 7.63 -16.72
CA ARG A 81 -2.13 8.44 -16.88
C ARG A 81 -1.84 9.93 -17.03
N CYS A 82 -0.58 10.29 -17.16
CA CYS A 82 -0.17 11.68 -17.32
C CYS A 82 -0.66 12.59 -16.19
N TYR A 83 -0.47 12.14 -14.96
CA TYR A 83 -0.82 12.92 -13.78
C TYR A 83 0.37 13.69 -13.24
N LYS A 84 0.08 14.84 -12.66
CA LYS A 84 1.03 15.59 -11.84
C LYS A 84 0.46 15.73 -10.45
N PHE A 85 1.32 16.05 -9.49
CA PHE A 85 0.91 16.34 -8.12
C PHE A 85 1.08 17.82 -7.85
N ASP A 86 0.10 18.41 -7.19
CA ASP A 86 0.19 19.79 -6.74
C ASP A 86 0.97 19.88 -5.40
N ALA A 87 1.06 21.07 -4.85
CA ALA A 87 1.77 21.29 -3.59
C ALA A 87 1.14 20.55 -2.41
N ASP A 88 -0.13 20.23 -2.48
CA ASP A 88 -0.85 19.52 -1.43
C ASP A 88 -0.81 17.99 -1.63
N GLY A 89 -0.18 17.53 -2.68
CA GLY A 89 -0.09 16.12 -3.00
C GLY A 89 -1.29 15.56 -3.73
N ASN A 90 -2.20 16.39 -4.19
CA ASN A 90 -3.35 15.98 -4.97
C ASN A 90 -2.93 15.65 -6.40
N VAL A 91 -3.55 14.64 -6.96
CA VAL A 91 -3.29 14.26 -8.34
C VAL A 91 -4.04 15.20 -9.27
N ILE A 92 -3.28 15.85 -10.18
CA ILE A 92 -3.83 16.75 -11.17
C ILE A 92 -3.69 16.10 -12.54
N PRO A 93 -4.80 15.81 -13.25
CA PRO A 93 -4.70 15.28 -14.60
C PRO A 93 -4.01 16.29 -15.51
N THR A 94 -3.02 15.83 -16.27
CA THR A 94 -2.38 16.67 -17.26
C THR A 94 -2.85 16.27 -18.65
N GLN A 95 -3.00 17.24 -19.50
CA GLN A 95 -3.31 16.96 -20.90
C GLN A 95 -2.11 16.28 -21.55
N PRO A 96 -2.35 15.17 -22.23
CA PRO A 96 -1.28 14.52 -22.99
C PRO A 96 -0.77 15.42 -24.11
#